data_570def20ed919ddda9b88f92772d5f07
#
_entry.id   570def20ed919ddda9b88f92772d5f07
#
_cell.length_a   1.000
_cell.length_b   1.000
_cell.length_c   1.000
_cell.angle_alpha   90.00
_cell.angle_beta   90.00
_cell.angle_gamma   90.00
#
_symmetry.space_group_name_H-M   'P 1'
#
loop_
_entity.id
_entity.type
_entity.pdbx_description
1 polymer ?
#
loop_
_entity_poly.entity_id
_entity_poly.type
_entity_poly.pdbx_seq_one_letter_code
_entity_poly.pdbx_strand_id
1 'polypeptide(L)'
;MKVVGQGLNRVDAYGKVTGEAKYSADLEPRDILHGKVIHSTIANGLVKSFDLTEALKVPGVVKILTCFDAPDCQFPTAGHPWSVEAKHQDICDRRVLNQRVRLYGDDIAAVVAENEVAAAQAARLVKVEYEEYEPIVTVKAAMAPGATPLHPDIRKDNVIVHSHMTMGPKDFTFEDGLKQAKEKYKEEDLVEINEVYDTPRISHCHIELPVSWAYVDVNGKVTVVSSTQIPHIVRRCTAQALGIPIGKVRIIKPYIGGGFGNKQDVLYEPLNAFLTMSVGGRPVRLEISREETISGTRTRHAIEGVCRGLVTKDGTVLARQLDAYANNGGYASHGHAICANCGNVFKDLYRDRLGAEIDCWTVYTSSPTAGAMRGYGIPQAAWFAECLTDDMATAIGMDPYEFRMKNCMEDGFVDPANGITFHTYGLKKCMEAGKKYIHWDEKRKEYANQTGPVRRGVGMSIFCYKTGVHPISLETSSVRMVLNQDGSMQVSMGATEIGQGADTVFSQMASE
;
A
#
# COMPACT_ATOMS: atom_id res chain seq x y z
N MET A 1 0.35 -32.51 -16.34
CA MET A 1 -0.72 -31.90 -15.56
C MET A 1 -2.02 -32.01 -16.34
N LYS A 2 -3.12 -32.40 -15.72
CA LYS A 2 -4.41 -32.60 -16.38
C LYS A 2 -5.29 -31.36 -16.31
N VAL A 3 -5.16 -30.59 -15.26
CA VAL A 3 -6.03 -29.45 -14.91
C VAL A 3 -5.24 -28.14 -14.86
N VAL A 4 -4.08 -28.13 -14.23
CA VAL A 4 -3.20 -26.96 -14.17
C VAL A 4 -2.71 -26.57 -15.57
N GLY A 5 -2.81 -25.29 -15.90
CA GLY A 5 -2.47 -24.74 -17.22
C GLY A 5 -3.62 -24.79 -18.24
N GLN A 6 -4.79 -25.32 -17.87
CA GLN A 6 -5.98 -25.28 -18.72
C GLN A 6 -6.75 -23.98 -18.51
N GLY A 7 -7.33 -23.43 -19.58
CA GLY A 7 -8.20 -22.25 -19.55
C GLY A 7 -9.60 -22.63 -19.10
N LEU A 8 -9.80 -22.74 -17.78
CA LEU A 8 -11.10 -23.03 -17.18
C LEU A 8 -11.88 -21.77 -16.84
N ASN A 9 -13.20 -21.86 -16.84
CA ASN A 9 -14.05 -20.78 -16.34
C ASN A 9 -13.79 -20.55 -14.85
N ARG A 10 -13.80 -19.30 -14.43
CA ARG A 10 -13.70 -18.96 -13.03
C ARG A 10 -14.87 -19.56 -12.24
N VAL A 11 -14.60 -20.19 -11.11
CA VAL A 11 -15.62 -20.81 -10.24
C VAL A 11 -16.63 -19.82 -9.68
N ASP A 12 -16.23 -18.55 -9.54
CA ASP A 12 -17.03 -17.45 -9.01
C ASP A 12 -17.74 -16.61 -10.09
N ALA A 13 -17.45 -16.84 -11.38
CA ALA A 13 -17.93 -15.99 -12.47
C ALA A 13 -19.45 -16.01 -12.61
N TYR A 14 -20.05 -17.21 -12.59
CA TYR A 14 -21.51 -17.38 -12.76
C TYR A 14 -22.28 -16.62 -11.68
N GLY A 15 -21.95 -16.85 -10.40
CA GLY A 15 -22.60 -16.16 -9.29
C GLY A 15 -22.47 -14.64 -9.35
N LYS A 16 -21.34 -14.13 -9.87
CA LYS A 16 -21.12 -12.68 -10.05
C LYS A 16 -21.98 -12.08 -11.17
N VAL A 17 -22.07 -12.74 -12.33
CA VAL A 17 -22.83 -12.19 -13.46
C VAL A 17 -24.34 -12.37 -13.31
N THR A 18 -24.79 -13.33 -12.50
CA THR A 18 -26.22 -13.54 -12.21
C THR A 18 -26.71 -12.79 -10.98
N GLY A 19 -25.80 -12.20 -10.16
CA GLY A 19 -26.14 -11.53 -8.91
C GLY A 19 -26.37 -12.48 -7.72
N GLU A 20 -26.05 -13.77 -7.85
CA GLU A 20 -26.08 -14.74 -6.76
C GLU A 20 -24.96 -14.53 -5.75
N ALA A 21 -23.80 -14.04 -6.20
CA ALA A 21 -22.67 -13.68 -5.34
C ALA A 21 -23.07 -12.55 -4.39
N LYS A 22 -22.81 -12.74 -3.08
CA LYS A 22 -23.21 -11.78 -2.04
C LYS A 22 -21.98 -11.03 -1.51
N TYR A 23 -22.06 -9.72 -1.55
CA TYR A 23 -21.12 -8.78 -0.98
C TYR A 23 -21.55 -8.39 0.44
N SER A 24 -20.72 -7.61 1.15
CA SER A 24 -21.01 -7.28 2.56
C SER A 24 -22.36 -6.61 2.74
N ALA A 25 -22.72 -5.68 1.88
CA ALA A 25 -24.01 -4.98 1.94
C ALA A 25 -25.23 -5.87 1.61
N ASP A 26 -25.05 -6.95 0.84
CA ASP A 26 -26.14 -7.86 0.48
C ASP A 26 -26.53 -8.82 1.63
N LEU A 27 -25.72 -8.88 2.69
CA LEU A 27 -25.88 -9.79 3.83
C LEU A 27 -26.42 -9.08 5.07
N GLU A 28 -26.78 -7.81 4.96
CA GLU A 28 -27.28 -7.01 6.08
C GLU A 28 -28.67 -7.45 6.56
N PRO A 29 -28.90 -7.50 7.88
CA PRO A 29 -30.25 -7.72 8.42
C PRO A 29 -31.14 -6.49 8.19
N ARG A 30 -32.48 -6.70 8.15
CA ARG A 30 -33.44 -5.64 7.80
C ARG A 30 -33.45 -4.47 8.80
N ASP A 31 -33.28 -4.74 10.08
CA ASP A 31 -33.38 -3.75 11.17
C ASP A 31 -32.00 -3.29 11.64
N ILE A 32 -31.11 -3.04 10.71
CA ILE A 32 -29.75 -2.60 10.98
C ILE A 32 -29.71 -1.11 11.35
N LEU A 33 -28.87 -0.75 12.33
CA LEU A 33 -28.53 0.63 12.63
C LEU A 33 -27.45 1.14 11.68
N HIS A 34 -27.42 2.44 11.47
CA HIS A 34 -26.44 3.10 10.58
C HIS A 34 -25.44 3.93 11.36
N GLY A 35 -24.18 3.63 11.17
CA GLY A 35 -23.05 4.41 11.67
C GLY A 35 -22.61 5.48 10.68
N LYS A 36 -22.22 6.65 11.20
CA LYS A 36 -21.57 7.71 10.41
C LYS A 36 -20.38 8.25 11.18
N VAL A 37 -19.20 8.27 10.54
CA VAL A 37 -17.98 8.82 11.12
C VAL A 37 -18.03 10.34 11.08
N ILE A 38 -17.49 10.96 12.11
CA ILE A 38 -17.22 12.40 12.17
C ILE A 38 -15.70 12.55 12.07
N HIS A 39 -15.28 13.18 11.00
CA HIS A 39 -13.89 13.42 10.70
C HIS A 39 -13.42 14.81 11.17
N SER A 40 -12.14 14.92 11.47
CA SER A 40 -11.53 16.20 11.81
C SER A 40 -11.53 17.15 10.61
N THR A 41 -11.74 18.43 10.88
CA THR A 41 -11.67 19.54 9.90
C THR A 41 -10.33 20.27 9.92
N ILE A 42 -9.41 19.84 10.79
CA ILE A 42 -8.03 20.35 10.87
C ILE A 42 -7.04 19.25 10.51
N ALA A 43 -5.83 19.62 10.11
CA ALA A 43 -4.81 18.67 9.70
C ALA A 43 -3.83 18.28 10.83
N ASN A 44 -3.76 19.06 11.89
CA ASN A 44 -2.88 18.82 13.05
C ASN A 44 -3.42 19.53 14.27
N GLY A 45 -3.57 18.85 15.40
CA GLY A 45 -4.09 19.46 16.61
C GLY A 45 -4.62 18.48 17.64
N LEU A 46 -5.38 19.00 18.58
CA LEU A 46 -6.00 18.24 19.66
C LEU A 46 -7.48 18.58 19.75
N VAL A 47 -8.34 17.57 19.81
CA VAL A 47 -9.76 17.77 20.14
C VAL A 47 -9.90 18.14 21.61
N LYS A 48 -10.50 19.29 21.89
CA LYS A 48 -10.74 19.80 23.25
C LYS A 48 -12.10 19.42 23.78
N SER A 49 -13.15 19.60 22.97
CA SER A 49 -14.53 19.32 23.38
C SER A 49 -15.46 19.12 22.17
N PHE A 50 -16.63 18.55 22.45
CA PHE A 50 -17.74 18.40 21.52
C PHE A 50 -19.00 19.06 22.07
N ASP A 51 -19.72 19.82 21.22
CA ASP A 51 -21.10 20.19 21.48
C ASP A 51 -22.02 19.25 20.67
N LEU A 52 -22.70 18.37 21.37
CA LEU A 52 -23.61 17.35 20.82
C LEU A 52 -25.08 17.77 20.90
N THR A 53 -25.38 18.96 21.44
CA THR A 53 -26.73 19.39 21.84
C THR A 53 -27.76 19.28 20.71
N GLU A 54 -27.43 19.80 19.53
CA GLU A 54 -28.34 19.77 18.39
C GLU A 54 -28.35 18.41 17.69
N ALA A 55 -27.20 17.72 17.65
CA ALA A 55 -27.10 16.40 17.06
C ALA A 55 -27.95 15.34 17.78
N LEU A 56 -28.03 15.41 19.10
CA LEU A 56 -28.84 14.50 19.92
C LEU A 56 -30.35 14.73 19.79
N LYS A 57 -30.80 15.86 19.25
CA LYS A 57 -32.22 16.16 18.99
C LYS A 57 -32.72 15.57 17.66
N VAL A 58 -31.84 15.12 16.79
CA VAL A 58 -32.21 14.52 15.51
C VAL A 58 -33.01 13.23 15.73
N PRO A 59 -34.26 13.13 15.25
CA PRO A 59 -35.05 11.93 15.41
C PRO A 59 -34.35 10.68 14.81
N GLY A 60 -34.33 9.59 15.56
CA GLY A 60 -33.68 8.35 15.16
C GLY A 60 -32.21 8.23 15.56
N VAL A 61 -31.59 9.24 16.17
CA VAL A 61 -30.27 9.11 16.77
C VAL A 61 -30.33 8.20 17.98
N VAL A 62 -29.51 7.15 17.99
CA VAL A 62 -29.43 6.16 19.06
C VAL A 62 -28.28 6.51 20.01
N LYS A 63 -27.11 6.85 19.45
CA LYS A 63 -25.92 7.20 20.26
C LYS A 63 -24.92 8.01 19.45
N ILE A 64 -24.20 8.89 20.13
CA ILE A 64 -23.02 9.56 19.59
C ILE A 64 -21.84 9.19 20.49
N LEU A 65 -20.75 8.78 19.90
CA LEU A 65 -19.51 8.38 20.57
C LEU A 65 -18.37 9.25 20.09
N THR A 66 -17.55 9.70 21.01
CA THR A 66 -16.41 10.59 20.75
C THR A 66 -15.09 9.90 21.09
N CYS A 67 -13.98 10.53 20.77
CA CYS A 67 -12.66 10.05 21.17
C CYS A 67 -12.49 9.93 22.70
N PHE A 68 -13.33 10.59 23.48
CA PHE A 68 -13.33 10.48 24.96
C PHE A 68 -14.06 9.24 25.47
N ASP A 69 -14.89 8.60 24.63
CA ASP A 69 -15.64 7.38 24.96
C ASP A 69 -14.91 6.11 24.48
N ALA A 70 -13.92 6.27 23.61
CA ALA A 70 -13.21 5.16 22.97
C ALA A 70 -12.19 4.51 23.92
N PRO A 71 -11.93 3.18 23.77
CA PRO A 71 -10.87 2.52 24.51
C PRO A 71 -9.49 3.17 24.26
N ASP A 72 -8.71 3.34 25.33
CA ASP A 72 -7.34 3.85 25.26
C ASP A 72 -6.35 2.75 24.83
N CYS A 73 -6.60 2.13 23.68
CA CYS A 73 -5.81 1.06 23.12
C CYS A 73 -5.26 1.47 21.76
N GLN A 74 -3.93 1.44 21.62
CA GLN A 74 -3.27 1.61 20.34
C GLN A 74 -3.17 0.26 19.61
N PHE A 75 -3.34 0.30 18.29
CA PHE A 75 -3.23 -0.88 17.44
C PHE A 75 -2.57 -0.55 16.10
N PRO A 76 -1.94 -1.56 15.46
CA PRO A 76 -1.38 -1.42 14.13
C PRO A 76 -2.44 -1.73 13.07
N THR A 77 -2.23 -1.29 11.85
CA THR A 77 -3.19 -1.54 10.77
C THR A 77 -2.67 -2.42 9.64
N ALA A 78 -1.33 -2.64 9.54
CA ALA A 78 -0.72 -3.33 8.42
C ALA A 78 -0.76 -4.87 8.51
N GLY A 79 -0.25 -5.45 9.58
CA GLY A 79 -0.27 -6.91 9.76
C GLY A 79 1.07 -7.63 9.62
N HIS A 80 2.17 -6.94 9.89
CA HIS A 80 3.54 -7.47 9.86
C HIS A 80 4.18 -7.54 11.27
N PRO A 81 3.53 -8.17 12.27
CA PRO A 81 4.03 -8.14 13.65
C PRO A 81 5.27 -9.00 13.86
N TRP A 82 5.60 -9.85 12.91
CA TRP A 82 6.67 -10.85 13.02
C TRP A 82 7.76 -10.68 11.96
N SER A 83 8.09 -9.45 11.59
CA SER A 83 9.26 -9.20 10.76
C SER A 83 10.54 -9.69 11.49
N VAL A 84 11.49 -10.25 10.74
CA VAL A 84 12.80 -10.62 11.26
C VAL A 84 13.63 -9.42 11.71
N GLU A 85 13.33 -8.25 11.15
CA GLU A 85 13.95 -6.98 11.51
C GLU A 85 12.96 -6.12 12.31
N ALA A 86 13.33 -5.70 13.52
CA ALA A 86 12.46 -4.93 14.40
C ALA A 86 11.96 -3.62 13.75
N LYS A 87 12.78 -2.97 12.91
CA LYS A 87 12.41 -1.74 12.19
C LYS A 87 11.27 -1.93 11.17
N HIS A 88 11.00 -3.18 10.77
CA HIS A 88 9.92 -3.54 9.83
C HIS A 88 8.71 -4.17 10.52
N GLN A 89 8.67 -4.21 11.84
CA GLN A 89 7.49 -4.65 12.57
C GLN A 89 6.42 -3.57 12.60
N ASP A 90 5.17 -4.01 12.76
CA ASP A 90 4.01 -3.11 12.88
C ASP A 90 4.18 -2.06 13.98
N ILE A 91 3.80 -0.83 13.69
CA ILE A 91 3.77 0.28 14.64
C ILE A 91 2.33 0.46 15.12
N CYS A 92 2.12 0.41 16.44
CA CYS A 92 0.83 0.66 17.08
C CYS A 92 0.67 2.17 17.30
N ASP A 93 0.16 2.88 16.31
CA ASP A 93 0.06 4.35 16.33
C ASP A 93 -1.37 4.88 16.13
N ARG A 94 -2.36 3.99 15.92
CA ARG A 94 -3.76 4.35 15.72
C ARG A 94 -4.64 3.92 16.90
N ARG A 95 -5.70 4.71 17.17
CA ARG A 95 -6.80 4.40 18.08
C ARG A 95 -8.11 4.26 17.31
N VAL A 96 -9.13 3.72 17.95
CA VAL A 96 -10.47 3.59 17.33
C VAL A 96 -11.03 4.95 16.94
N LEU A 97 -10.93 5.93 17.85
CA LEU A 97 -11.20 7.35 17.63
C LEU A 97 -10.04 8.14 18.23
N ASN A 98 -9.56 9.17 17.54
CA ASN A 98 -8.35 9.87 17.86
C ASN A 98 -8.64 11.27 18.45
N GLN A 99 -8.22 11.52 19.69
CA GLN A 99 -8.22 12.86 20.26
C GLN A 99 -7.11 13.72 19.63
N ARG A 100 -5.92 13.13 19.44
CA ARG A 100 -4.78 13.77 18.75
C ARG A 100 -4.96 13.62 17.23
N VAL A 101 -5.36 14.71 16.60
CA VAL A 101 -5.53 14.81 15.14
C VAL A 101 -4.17 14.92 14.45
N ARG A 102 -3.93 14.11 13.44
CA ARG A 102 -2.65 14.04 12.68
C ARG A 102 -2.80 14.27 11.19
N LEU A 103 -4.03 14.28 10.69
CA LEU A 103 -4.35 14.57 9.29
C LEU A 103 -5.77 15.15 9.17
N TYR A 104 -6.03 15.90 8.11
CA TYR A 104 -7.40 16.29 7.75
C TYR A 104 -8.20 15.01 7.43
N GLY A 105 -9.35 14.86 8.06
CA GLY A 105 -10.16 13.65 7.91
C GLY A 105 -9.84 12.53 8.92
N ASP A 106 -9.11 12.83 10.00
CA ASP A 106 -8.89 11.86 11.09
C ASP A 106 -10.19 11.54 11.84
N ASP A 107 -10.37 10.30 12.27
CA ASP A 107 -11.60 9.80 12.89
C ASP A 107 -11.66 10.28 14.37
N ILE A 108 -12.58 11.18 14.70
CA ILE A 108 -12.67 11.78 16.03
C ILE A 108 -13.94 11.45 16.81
N ALA A 109 -15.01 11.12 16.11
CA ALA A 109 -16.29 10.71 16.70
C ALA A 109 -17.12 9.90 15.69
N ALA A 110 -18.25 9.31 16.15
CA ALA A 110 -19.19 8.64 15.27
C ALA A 110 -20.61 8.70 15.83
N VAL A 111 -21.60 8.75 14.94
CA VAL A 111 -23.03 8.70 15.25
C VAL A 111 -23.54 7.29 14.91
N VAL A 112 -24.44 6.76 15.73
CA VAL A 112 -25.29 5.58 15.42
C VAL A 112 -26.74 6.03 15.43
N ALA A 113 -27.48 5.74 14.35
CA ALA A 113 -28.88 6.12 14.19
C ALA A 113 -29.69 4.98 13.55
N GLU A 114 -31.03 5.09 13.58
CA GLU A 114 -31.95 4.11 13.01
C GLU A 114 -31.93 4.08 11.48
N ASN A 115 -31.44 5.13 10.84
CA ASN A 115 -31.30 5.20 9.39
C ASN A 115 -30.13 6.13 8.99
N GLU A 116 -29.70 5.99 7.74
CA GLU A 116 -28.57 6.73 7.19
C GLU A 116 -28.76 8.25 7.18
N VAL A 117 -29.98 8.71 6.89
CA VAL A 117 -30.30 10.15 6.83
C VAL A 117 -30.16 10.80 8.21
N ALA A 118 -30.70 10.15 9.25
CA ALA A 118 -30.56 10.62 10.64
C ALA A 118 -29.09 10.63 11.09
N ALA A 119 -28.32 9.56 10.77
CA ALA A 119 -26.91 9.49 11.09
C ALA A 119 -26.11 10.62 10.42
N ALA A 120 -26.34 10.85 9.13
CA ALA A 120 -25.66 11.92 8.37
C ALA A 120 -26.08 13.32 8.80
N GLN A 121 -27.36 13.54 9.14
CA GLN A 121 -27.85 14.81 9.66
C GLN A 121 -27.24 15.13 11.02
N ALA A 122 -27.24 14.17 11.94
CA ALA A 122 -26.66 14.33 13.26
C ALA A 122 -25.14 14.61 13.19
N ALA A 123 -24.42 13.86 12.34
CA ALA A 123 -22.98 14.06 12.16
C ALA A 123 -22.61 15.50 11.75
N ARG A 124 -23.42 16.15 10.90
CA ARG A 124 -23.21 17.55 10.48
C ARG A 124 -23.52 18.58 11.56
N LEU A 125 -24.31 18.23 12.56
CA LEU A 125 -24.70 19.14 13.64
C LEU A 125 -23.75 19.08 14.85
N VAL A 126 -22.85 18.11 14.90
CA VAL A 126 -21.80 18.05 15.92
C VAL A 126 -20.81 19.18 15.69
N LYS A 127 -20.56 19.98 16.74
CA LYS A 127 -19.52 21.00 16.72
C LYS A 127 -18.33 20.52 17.51
N VAL A 128 -17.14 20.82 17.02
CA VAL A 128 -15.87 20.37 17.62
C VAL A 128 -15.00 21.58 17.91
N GLU A 129 -14.47 21.66 19.10
CA GLU A 129 -13.47 22.65 19.48
C GLU A 129 -12.08 22.02 19.42
N TYR A 130 -11.14 22.68 18.77
CA TYR A 130 -9.78 22.20 18.58
C TYR A 130 -8.76 23.15 19.21
N GLU A 131 -7.64 22.59 19.62
CA GLU A 131 -6.38 23.28 19.73
C GLU A 131 -5.57 22.95 18.49
N GLU A 132 -5.40 23.93 17.61
CA GLU A 132 -4.75 23.72 16.31
C GLU A 132 -3.23 23.86 16.42
N TYR A 133 -2.51 23.00 15.69
CA TYR A 133 -1.06 23.05 15.55
C TYR A 133 -0.70 23.23 14.09
N GLU A 134 0.50 23.77 13.83
CA GLU A 134 1.01 23.92 12.47
C GLU A 134 1.12 22.54 11.77
N PRO A 135 0.52 22.33 10.59
CA PRO A 135 0.59 21.07 9.88
C PRO A 135 1.94 20.90 9.17
N ILE A 136 2.52 19.73 9.26
CA ILE A 136 3.77 19.35 8.59
C ILE A 136 3.43 18.48 7.40
N VAL A 137 3.33 19.06 6.19
CA VAL A 137 2.79 18.36 5.00
C VAL A 137 3.86 17.82 4.05
N THR A 138 5.13 18.28 4.18
CA THR A 138 6.24 17.82 3.32
C THR A 138 7.24 16.99 4.10
N VAL A 139 7.88 16.03 3.42
CA VAL A 139 8.97 15.22 4.01
C VAL A 139 10.12 16.10 4.46
N LYS A 140 10.48 17.09 3.64
CA LYS A 140 11.57 18.04 3.97
C LYS A 140 11.30 18.79 5.27
N ALA A 141 10.09 19.28 5.48
CA ALA A 141 9.72 19.96 6.73
C ALA A 141 9.69 18.99 7.93
N ALA A 142 9.21 17.77 7.72
CA ALA A 142 9.13 16.75 8.77
C ALA A 142 10.52 16.24 9.24
N MET A 143 11.51 16.26 8.37
CA MET A 143 12.90 15.86 8.65
C MET A 143 13.79 17.04 9.05
N ALA A 144 13.29 18.28 9.05
CA ALA A 144 14.09 19.44 9.42
C ALA A 144 14.54 19.36 10.89
N PRO A 145 15.75 19.83 11.21
CA PRO A 145 16.21 19.91 12.59
C PRO A 145 15.21 20.67 13.50
N GLY A 146 14.77 20.04 14.57
CA GLY A 146 13.80 20.64 15.52
C GLY A 146 12.33 20.53 15.08
N ALA A 147 12.02 19.81 14.01
CA ALA A 147 10.64 19.52 13.61
C ALA A 147 9.88 18.79 14.74
N THR A 148 8.66 19.26 15.03
CA THR A 148 7.83 18.65 16.07
C THR A 148 7.40 17.24 15.67
N PRO A 149 7.62 16.21 16.50
CA PRO A 149 7.16 14.86 16.21
C PRO A 149 5.64 14.78 16.19
N LEU A 150 5.07 14.10 15.18
CA LEU A 150 3.63 13.83 15.08
C LEU A 150 3.18 12.74 16.07
N HIS A 151 4.10 11.85 16.45
CA HIS A 151 3.87 10.77 17.42
C HIS A 151 4.90 10.82 18.54
N PRO A 152 4.90 11.86 19.41
CA PRO A 152 5.92 12.03 20.45
C PRO A 152 5.90 10.95 21.52
N ASP A 153 4.79 10.23 21.66
CA ASP A 153 4.61 9.07 22.54
C ASP A 153 5.32 7.81 22.03
N ILE A 154 5.65 7.76 20.74
CA ILE A 154 6.28 6.61 20.07
C ILE A 154 7.70 6.92 19.60
N ARG A 155 7.94 8.14 19.09
CA ARG A 155 9.19 8.53 18.43
C ARG A 155 9.62 9.96 18.77
N LYS A 156 10.93 10.17 18.71
CA LYS A 156 11.52 11.52 18.94
C LYS A 156 11.61 12.36 17.66
N ASP A 157 11.38 11.75 16.50
CA ASP A 157 11.41 12.37 15.17
C ASP A 157 10.24 11.85 14.32
N ASN A 158 10.16 12.33 13.07
CA ASN A 158 9.12 11.92 12.14
C ASN A 158 9.56 10.79 11.19
N VAL A 159 10.76 10.22 11.33
CA VAL A 159 11.24 9.13 10.46
C VAL A 159 10.71 7.80 10.96
N ILE A 160 9.79 7.17 10.22
CA ILE A 160 9.23 5.85 10.52
C ILE A 160 10.32 4.78 10.41
N VAL A 161 11.03 4.78 9.29
CA VAL A 161 12.13 3.85 9.01
C VAL A 161 13.09 4.46 8.00
N HIS A 162 14.37 4.17 8.18
CA HIS A 162 15.42 4.37 7.19
C HIS A 162 16.00 3.00 6.82
N SER A 163 16.14 2.74 5.54
CA SER A 163 16.69 1.49 5.01
C SER A 163 17.79 1.83 4.02
N HIS A 164 19.00 1.35 4.30
CA HIS A 164 20.16 1.43 3.41
C HIS A 164 20.38 0.07 2.74
N MET A 165 20.64 0.07 1.43
CA MET A 165 20.84 -1.14 0.62
C MET A 165 21.92 -0.88 -0.42
N THR A 166 22.70 -1.89 -0.75
CA THR A 166 23.71 -1.82 -1.81
C THR A 166 23.59 -2.99 -2.79
N MET A 167 24.08 -2.78 -4.02
CA MET A 167 24.45 -3.84 -4.95
C MET A 167 25.95 -3.68 -5.23
N GLY A 168 26.68 -4.79 -5.38
CA GLY A 168 28.14 -4.75 -5.57
C GLY A 168 28.93 -4.97 -4.28
N PRO A 169 30.07 -4.32 -4.08
CA PRO A 169 30.85 -4.45 -2.85
C PRO A 169 30.04 -4.08 -1.60
N LYS A 170 30.33 -4.77 -0.49
CA LYS A 170 29.73 -4.39 0.79
C LYS A 170 30.07 -2.94 1.12
N ASP A 171 29.12 -2.21 1.63
CA ASP A 171 29.25 -0.79 1.99
C ASP A 171 29.65 0.12 0.80
N PHE A 172 29.27 -0.28 -0.44
CA PHE A 172 29.49 0.53 -1.64
C PHE A 172 28.80 1.88 -1.53
N THR A 173 29.51 2.95 -1.91
CA THR A 173 28.95 4.29 -2.10
C THR A 173 29.06 4.73 -3.55
N PHE A 174 28.17 5.59 -4.02
CA PHE A 174 28.23 6.15 -5.37
C PHE A 174 29.54 6.93 -5.61
N GLU A 175 30.04 7.63 -4.59
CA GLU A 175 31.31 8.37 -4.64
C GLU A 175 32.52 7.44 -4.81
N ASP A 176 32.51 6.26 -4.17
CA ASP A 176 33.54 5.25 -4.42
C ASP A 176 33.48 4.73 -5.85
N GLY A 177 32.28 4.53 -6.38
CA GLY A 177 32.03 4.16 -7.76
C GLY A 177 32.56 5.22 -8.75
N LEU A 178 32.29 6.49 -8.47
CA LEU A 178 32.76 7.61 -9.27
C LEU A 178 34.31 7.70 -9.27
N LYS A 179 34.92 7.53 -8.10
CA LYS A 179 36.40 7.50 -7.97
C LYS A 179 37.00 6.35 -8.77
N GLN A 180 36.48 5.13 -8.61
CA GLN A 180 36.96 3.95 -9.35
C GLN A 180 36.76 4.10 -10.86
N ALA A 181 35.69 4.74 -11.30
CA ALA A 181 35.43 5.01 -12.71
C ALA A 181 36.51 5.97 -13.28
N LYS A 182 36.81 7.06 -12.57
CA LYS A 182 37.84 8.04 -12.99
C LYS A 182 39.25 7.44 -13.04
N GLU A 183 39.54 6.38 -12.29
CA GLU A 183 40.81 5.64 -12.37
C GLU A 183 40.89 4.71 -13.60
N LYS A 184 39.73 4.20 -14.09
CA LYS A 184 39.67 3.20 -15.18
C LYS A 184 39.37 3.79 -16.55
N TYR A 185 38.61 4.86 -16.60
CA TYR A 185 38.09 5.48 -17.82
C TYR A 185 38.60 6.92 -17.91
N LYS A 186 38.70 7.44 -19.11
CA LYS A 186 38.95 8.87 -19.32
C LYS A 186 37.75 9.68 -18.90
N GLU A 187 37.96 10.86 -18.36
CA GLU A 187 36.85 11.73 -17.90
C GLU A 187 35.88 12.07 -19.04
N GLU A 188 36.39 12.25 -20.26
CA GLU A 188 35.62 12.51 -21.47
C GLU A 188 34.69 11.34 -21.88
N ASP A 189 34.95 10.12 -21.42
CA ASP A 189 34.16 8.93 -21.70
C ASP A 189 33.09 8.66 -20.63
N LEU A 190 33.06 9.43 -19.57
CA LEU A 190 32.10 9.31 -18.46
C LEU A 190 30.99 10.36 -18.56
N VAL A 191 29.76 9.95 -18.31
CA VAL A 191 28.61 10.85 -18.21
C VAL A 191 27.92 10.56 -16.88
N GLU A 192 27.72 11.60 -16.08
CA GLU A 192 26.96 11.55 -14.84
C GLU A 192 25.59 12.24 -15.04
N ILE A 193 24.54 11.61 -14.59
CA ILE A 193 23.19 12.15 -14.49
C ILE A 193 22.86 12.35 -13.02
N ASN A 194 22.22 13.46 -12.69
CA ASN A 194 21.73 13.76 -11.34
C ASN A 194 20.38 14.47 -11.47
N GLU A 195 19.30 13.75 -11.21
CA GLU A 195 17.92 14.21 -11.43
C GLU A 195 17.01 13.86 -10.25
N VAL A 196 15.92 14.60 -10.14
CA VAL A 196 14.87 14.36 -9.15
C VAL A 196 13.59 13.95 -9.86
N TYR A 197 13.05 12.80 -9.50
CA TYR A 197 11.79 12.32 -10.04
C TYR A 197 10.77 12.14 -8.93
N ASP A 198 9.53 12.58 -9.20
CA ASP A 198 8.43 12.51 -8.25
C ASP A 198 7.33 11.55 -8.69
N THR A 199 6.71 10.90 -7.73
CA THR A 199 5.47 10.16 -7.93
C THR A 199 4.36 10.75 -7.07
N PRO A 200 3.14 10.96 -7.63
CA PRO A 200 2.06 11.57 -6.89
C PRO A 200 1.39 10.62 -5.91
N ARG A 201 0.67 11.18 -4.95
CA ARG A 201 -0.29 10.47 -4.12
C ARG A 201 -1.51 10.07 -4.97
N ILE A 202 -1.93 8.79 -4.90
CA ILE A 202 -3.05 8.26 -5.71
C ILE A 202 -3.99 7.46 -4.83
N SER A 203 -5.32 7.66 -4.97
CA SER A 203 -6.35 6.83 -4.34
C SER A 203 -6.61 5.56 -5.16
N HIS A 204 -6.95 4.47 -4.49
CA HIS A 204 -7.28 3.17 -5.08
C HIS A 204 -8.55 3.18 -5.94
N CYS A 205 -9.53 4.00 -5.57
CA CYS A 205 -10.81 4.17 -6.27
C CYS A 205 -11.53 2.83 -6.60
N HIS A 206 -11.43 1.81 -5.71
CA HIS A 206 -12.17 0.56 -5.86
C HIS A 206 -13.69 0.83 -5.90
N ILE A 207 -14.44 0.05 -6.71
CA ILE A 207 -15.87 0.29 -6.95
C ILE A 207 -16.67 0.10 -5.66
N GLU A 208 -16.50 -1.04 -4.98
CA GLU A 208 -17.09 -1.27 -3.66
C GLU A 208 -16.37 -0.43 -2.61
N LEU A 209 -17.08 0.50 -1.98
CA LEU A 209 -16.58 1.30 -0.87
C LEU A 209 -16.15 0.43 0.33
N PRO A 210 -15.33 0.91 1.25
CA PRO A 210 -15.12 0.23 2.53
C PRO A 210 -16.46 0.14 3.26
N VAL A 211 -16.94 -1.08 3.43
CA VAL A 211 -18.21 -1.37 4.08
C VAL A 211 -18.06 -2.54 5.04
N SER A 212 -18.62 -2.40 6.21
CA SER A 212 -18.75 -3.46 7.19
C SER A 212 -20.08 -3.32 7.95
N TRP A 213 -20.54 -4.41 8.53
CA TRP A 213 -21.58 -4.40 9.55
C TRP A 213 -21.22 -5.39 10.65
N ALA A 214 -21.62 -5.11 11.87
CA ALA A 214 -21.23 -5.90 13.02
C ALA A 214 -22.42 -6.13 13.95
N TYR A 215 -22.38 -7.23 14.71
CA TYR A 215 -23.36 -7.60 15.73
C TYR A 215 -22.69 -8.43 16.83
N VAL A 216 -23.31 -8.50 17.99
CA VAL A 216 -22.88 -9.43 19.05
C VAL A 216 -23.76 -10.69 18.97
N ASP A 217 -23.14 -11.84 18.80
CA ASP A 217 -23.83 -13.12 18.70
C ASP A 217 -24.28 -13.65 20.08
N VAL A 218 -25.08 -14.72 20.07
CA VAL A 218 -25.62 -15.34 21.29
C VAL A 218 -24.55 -15.87 22.26
N ASN A 219 -23.32 -16.05 21.79
CA ASN A 219 -22.15 -16.45 22.60
C ASN A 219 -21.36 -15.24 23.14
N GLY A 220 -21.86 -14.04 22.92
CA GLY A 220 -21.19 -12.79 23.32
C GLY A 220 -19.93 -12.48 22.50
N LYS A 221 -19.82 -12.98 21.25
CA LYS A 221 -18.75 -12.60 20.32
C LYS A 221 -19.21 -11.45 19.45
N VAL A 222 -18.37 -10.43 19.30
CA VAL A 222 -18.57 -9.42 18.27
C VAL A 222 -18.16 -10.01 16.92
N THR A 223 -19.13 -10.11 16.02
CA THR A 223 -18.96 -10.61 14.66
C THR A 223 -19.03 -9.44 13.71
N VAL A 224 -17.98 -9.26 12.89
CA VAL A 224 -17.91 -8.22 11.87
C VAL A 224 -17.90 -8.88 10.49
N VAL A 225 -18.84 -8.50 9.65
CA VAL A 225 -18.88 -8.85 8.22
C VAL A 225 -18.28 -7.69 7.45
N SER A 226 -17.18 -7.91 6.76
CA SER A 226 -16.43 -6.83 6.12
C SER A 226 -15.84 -7.22 4.77
N SER A 227 -15.78 -6.24 3.87
CA SER A 227 -15.07 -6.32 2.60
C SER A 227 -13.55 -6.15 2.78
N THR A 228 -12.92 -6.99 3.60
CA THR A 228 -11.49 -6.94 3.92
C THR A 228 -10.66 -7.95 3.13
N GLN A 229 -9.41 -7.60 2.80
CA GLN A 229 -8.43 -8.52 2.19
C GLN A 229 -7.74 -9.41 3.23
N ILE A 230 -7.77 -9.03 4.53
CA ILE A 230 -6.95 -9.61 5.61
C ILE A 230 -7.78 -9.99 6.85
N PRO A 231 -8.78 -10.90 6.74
CA PRO A 231 -9.72 -11.16 7.83
C PRO A 231 -9.07 -11.60 9.14
N HIS A 232 -7.97 -12.34 9.11
CA HIS A 232 -7.26 -12.78 10.31
C HIS A 232 -6.56 -11.63 11.04
N ILE A 233 -5.98 -10.71 10.30
CA ILE A 233 -5.34 -9.50 10.83
C ILE A 233 -6.38 -8.54 11.40
N VAL A 234 -7.47 -8.31 10.67
CA VAL A 234 -8.61 -7.53 11.16
C VAL A 234 -9.12 -8.09 12.48
N ARG A 235 -9.25 -9.42 12.62
CA ARG A 235 -9.65 -10.06 13.88
C ARG A 235 -8.70 -9.72 15.01
N ARG A 236 -7.40 -9.86 14.79
CA ARG A 236 -6.36 -9.57 15.79
C ARG A 236 -6.37 -8.11 16.21
N CYS A 237 -6.33 -7.20 15.24
CA CYS A 237 -6.27 -5.76 15.49
C CYS A 237 -7.57 -5.22 16.10
N THR A 238 -8.74 -5.74 15.71
CA THR A 238 -10.02 -5.40 16.36
C THR A 238 -10.03 -5.79 17.83
N ALA A 239 -9.55 -7.00 18.16
CA ALA A 239 -9.43 -7.43 19.55
C ALA A 239 -8.49 -6.52 20.35
N GLN A 240 -7.34 -6.17 19.78
CA GLN A 240 -6.36 -5.26 20.40
C GLN A 240 -6.94 -3.85 20.59
N ALA A 241 -7.56 -3.29 19.56
CA ALA A 241 -8.17 -1.95 19.57
C ALA A 241 -9.27 -1.81 20.64
N LEU A 242 -10.00 -2.89 20.92
CA LEU A 242 -11.07 -2.92 21.91
C LEU A 242 -10.61 -3.40 23.31
N GLY A 243 -9.37 -3.84 23.45
CA GLY A 243 -8.86 -4.41 24.71
C GLY A 243 -9.56 -5.70 25.13
N ILE A 244 -10.05 -6.52 24.18
CA ILE A 244 -10.78 -7.77 24.45
C ILE A 244 -10.03 -9.00 23.93
N PRO A 245 -10.29 -10.20 24.50
CA PRO A 245 -9.65 -11.42 24.01
C PRO A 245 -9.98 -11.71 22.54
N ILE A 246 -8.99 -12.13 21.74
CA ILE A 246 -9.16 -12.46 20.32
C ILE A 246 -10.25 -13.53 20.07
N GLY A 247 -10.51 -14.41 21.02
CA GLY A 247 -11.59 -15.41 20.99
C GLY A 247 -12.98 -14.80 21.00
N LYS A 248 -13.12 -13.52 21.40
CA LYS A 248 -14.38 -12.76 21.42
C LYS A 248 -14.66 -12.02 20.10
N VAL A 249 -13.76 -12.10 19.13
CA VAL A 249 -13.92 -11.45 17.82
C VAL A 249 -14.02 -12.51 16.73
N ARG A 250 -14.98 -12.34 15.82
CA ARG A 250 -15.13 -13.12 14.58
C ARG A 250 -15.20 -12.18 13.39
N ILE A 251 -14.48 -12.49 12.32
CA ILE A 251 -14.56 -11.76 11.05
C ILE A 251 -15.11 -12.69 9.98
N ILE A 252 -16.09 -12.22 9.24
CA ILE A 252 -16.65 -12.89 8.07
C ILE A 252 -16.33 -12.04 6.84
N LYS A 253 -15.68 -12.66 5.87
CA LYS A 253 -15.32 -12.04 4.60
C LYS A 253 -16.18 -12.62 3.47
N PRO A 254 -17.17 -11.89 2.95
CA PRO A 254 -17.89 -12.26 1.73
C PRO A 254 -17.10 -11.95 0.46
N TYR A 255 -17.74 -11.89 -0.69
CA TYR A 255 -17.10 -11.37 -1.91
C TYR A 255 -16.65 -9.92 -1.73
N ILE A 256 -15.62 -9.52 -2.46
CA ILE A 256 -15.02 -8.18 -2.40
C ILE A 256 -15.12 -7.53 -3.78
N GLY A 257 -15.66 -6.32 -3.84
CA GLY A 257 -15.81 -5.50 -5.05
C GLY A 257 -14.59 -4.64 -5.37
N GLY A 258 -13.38 -5.23 -5.21
CA GLY A 258 -12.10 -4.57 -5.38
C GLY A 258 -11.53 -4.01 -4.08
N GLY A 259 -10.21 -3.97 -3.98
CA GLY A 259 -9.49 -3.44 -2.81
C GLY A 259 -8.16 -2.82 -3.21
N PHE A 260 -7.42 -3.50 -4.08
CA PHE A 260 -6.13 -3.07 -4.66
C PHE A 260 -5.08 -2.68 -3.61
N GLY A 261 -5.23 -3.17 -2.38
CA GLY A 261 -4.37 -2.86 -1.25
C GLY A 261 -5.01 -1.93 -0.20
N ASN A 262 -6.00 -1.10 -0.51
CA ASN A 262 -6.67 -0.28 0.50
C ASN A 262 -7.27 -1.16 1.61
N LYS A 263 -7.97 -2.23 1.23
CA LYS A 263 -8.60 -3.20 2.14
C LYS A 263 -7.61 -4.25 2.68
N GLN A 264 -6.31 -4.11 2.40
CA GLN A 264 -5.21 -4.84 3.03
C GLN A 264 -4.73 -4.16 4.33
N ASP A 265 -5.43 -3.14 4.74
CA ASP A 265 -5.25 -2.44 6.01
C ASP A 265 -6.47 -2.68 6.88
N VAL A 266 -6.31 -2.60 8.20
CA VAL A 266 -7.44 -2.54 9.13
C VAL A 266 -7.99 -1.13 9.05
N LEU A 267 -9.21 -0.98 8.52
CA LEU A 267 -9.80 0.33 8.26
C LEU A 267 -10.77 0.73 9.39
N TYR A 268 -12.04 0.36 9.23
CA TYR A 268 -13.12 0.78 10.10
C TYR A 268 -13.76 -0.36 10.90
N GLU A 269 -13.27 -1.58 10.76
CA GLU A 269 -13.81 -2.74 11.45
C GLU A 269 -13.72 -2.63 12.98
N PRO A 270 -12.61 -2.12 13.58
CA PRO A 270 -12.56 -1.86 15.03
C PRO A 270 -13.57 -0.81 15.47
N LEU A 271 -13.75 0.27 14.71
CA LEU A 271 -14.75 1.30 14.99
C LEU A 271 -16.15 0.72 14.93
N ASN A 272 -16.48 -0.05 13.87
CA ASN A 272 -17.81 -0.66 13.76
C ASN A 272 -18.11 -1.64 14.90
N ALA A 273 -17.13 -2.45 15.30
CA ALA A 273 -17.25 -3.33 16.46
C ALA A 273 -17.49 -2.53 17.76
N PHE A 274 -16.79 -1.41 17.96
CA PHE A 274 -16.98 -0.51 19.09
C PHE A 274 -18.39 0.10 19.12
N LEU A 275 -18.88 0.62 17.97
CA LEU A 275 -20.22 1.17 17.83
C LEU A 275 -21.28 0.11 18.19
N THR A 276 -21.17 -1.09 17.62
CA THR A 276 -22.06 -2.23 17.86
C THR A 276 -22.13 -2.60 19.33
N MET A 277 -20.97 -2.75 20.00
CA MET A 277 -20.92 -3.05 21.44
C MET A 277 -21.55 -1.95 22.27
N SER A 278 -21.39 -0.69 21.88
CA SER A 278 -21.91 0.48 22.60
C SER A 278 -23.42 0.66 22.52
N VAL A 279 -24.11 -0.05 21.56
CA VAL A 279 -25.57 -0.05 21.43
C VAL A 279 -26.18 -1.40 21.82
N GLY A 280 -25.55 -2.12 22.73
CA GLY A 280 -26.03 -3.39 23.29
C GLY A 280 -25.93 -4.58 22.32
N GLY A 281 -25.05 -4.52 21.35
CA GLY A 281 -24.81 -5.62 20.39
C GLY A 281 -25.77 -5.65 19.22
N ARG A 282 -26.66 -4.66 19.08
CA ARG A 282 -27.55 -4.52 17.91
C ARG A 282 -26.71 -4.37 16.64
N PRO A 283 -27.18 -4.92 15.50
CA PRO A 283 -26.44 -4.77 14.23
C PRO A 283 -26.24 -3.29 13.85
N VAL A 284 -24.99 -2.93 13.51
CA VAL A 284 -24.61 -1.60 13.02
C VAL A 284 -23.88 -1.74 11.69
N ARG A 285 -24.34 -1.03 10.67
CA ARG A 285 -23.66 -0.84 9.40
C ARG A 285 -22.77 0.39 9.45
N LEU A 286 -21.57 0.28 8.91
CA LEU A 286 -20.68 1.41 8.68
C LEU A 286 -20.16 1.33 7.25
N GLU A 287 -20.53 2.32 6.43
CA GLU A 287 -20.04 2.50 5.08
C GLU A 287 -19.40 3.88 4.94
N ILE A 288 -18.25 3.92 4.28
CA ILE A 288 -17.45 5.12 4.09
C ILE A 288 -17.68 5.63 2.67
N SER A 289 -18.11 6.88 2.51
CA SER A 289 -18.36 7.49 1.20
C SER A 289 -17.10 7.56 0.33
N ARG A 290 -17.26 7.92 -0.93
CA ARG A 290 -16.10 8.08 -1.84
C ARG A 290 -15.17 9.19 -1.37
N GLU A 291 -15.70 10.32 -0.94
CA GLU A 291 -14.93 11.45 -0.41
C GLU A 291 -14.16 11.06 0.86
N GLU A 292 -14.84 10.39 1.79
CA GLU A 292 -14.23 9.87 3.01
C GLU A 292 -13.17 8.80 2.70
N THR A 293 -13.38 7.98 1.68
CA THR A 293 -12.41 6.97 1.23
C THR A 293 -11.11 7.63 0.73
N ILE A 294 -11.22 8.75 0.01
CA ILE A 294 -10.06 9.47 -0.53
C ILE A 294 -9.28 10.18 0.58
N SER A 295 -9.96 10.80 1.53
CA SER A 295 -9.34 11.60 2.60
C SER A 295 -8.92 10.78 3.83
N GLY A 296 -9.70 9.79 4.23
CA GLY A 296 -9.55 9.08 5.51
C GLY A 296 -8.98 7.66 5.42
N THR A 297 -8.91 7.04 4.22
CA THR A 297 -8.34 5.70 4.07
C THR A 297 -6.89 5.75 3.55
N ARG A 298 -6.44 4.69 2.87
CA ARG A 298 -5.05 4.59 2.40
C ARG A 298 -4.90 5.11 0.97
N THR A 299 -3.70 5.61 0.68
CA THR A 299 -3.29 6.06 -0.66
C THR A 299 -1.99 5.38 -1.07
N ARG A 300 -1.59 5.50 -2.33
CA ARG A 300 -0.21 5.23 -2.75
C ARG A 300 0.71 6.28 -2.12
N HIS A 301 1.90 5.87 -1.69
CA HIS A 301 2.94 6.81 -1.25
C HIS A 301 3.33 7.75 -2.39
N ALA A 302 3.29 9.05 -2.13
CA ALA A 302 4.08 10.01 -2.88
C ALA A 302 5.54 9.83 -2.47
N ILE A 303 6.43 9.61 -3.44
CA ILE A 303 7.86 9.42 -3.18
C ILE A 303 8.62 10.37 -4.09
N GLU A 304 9.51 11.17 -3.50
CA GLU A 304 10.55 11.91 -4.19
C GLU A 304 11.78 11.03 -4.27
N GLY A 305 12.33 10.83 -5.45
CA GLY A 305 13.55 10.07 -5.70
C GLY A 305 14.66 10.96 -6.26
N VAL A 306 15.70 11.22 -5.48
CA VAL A 306 16.93 11.82 -5.97
C VAL A 306 17.78 10.71 -6.55
N CYS A 307 17.96 10.73 -7.87
CA CYS A 307 18.59 9.66 -8.63
C CYS A 307 19.91 10.14 -9.27
N ARG A 308 20.98 9.35 -9.09
CA ARG A 308 22.22 9.56 -9.83
C ARG A 308 22.57 8.33 -10.64
N GLY A 309 23.12 8.54 -11.82
CA GLY A 309 23.60 7.49 -12.72
C GLY A 309 24.92 7.83 -13.33
N LEU A 310 25.88 6.90 -13.34
CA LEU A 310 27.16 7.02 -13.98
C LEU A 310 27.25 6.02 -15.13
N VAL A 311 27.47 6.52 -16.33
CA VAL A 311 27.51 5.71 -17.56
C VAL A 311 28.70 6.09 -18.43
N THR A 312 29.23 5.12 -19.15
CA THR A 312 30.26 5.36 -20.19
C THR A 312 29.61 5.74 -21.52
N LYS A 313 30.31 6.44 -22.39
CA LYS A 313 29.85 6.78 -23.76
C LYS A 313 29.45 5.55 -24.62
N ASP A 314 30.01 4.39 -24.32
CA ASP A 314 29.63 3.14 -24.98
C ASP A 314 28.31 2.53 -24.42
N GLY A 315 27.71 3.19 -23.44
CA GLY A 315 26.42 2.81 -22.85
C GLY A 315 26.51 1.76 -21.74
N THR A 316 27.65 1.59 -21.08
CA THR A 316 27.77 0.70 -19.91
C THR A 316 27.44 1.45 -18.63
N VAL A 317 26.42 1.02 -17.89
CA VAL A 317 26.09 1.55 -16.57
C VAL A 317 27.13 1.10 -15.56
N LEU A 318 27.78 2.04 -14.91
CA LEU A 318 28.83 1.80 -13.93
C LEU A 318 28.29 1.82 -12.50
N ALA A 319 27.54 2.86 -12.13
CA ALA A 319 26.97 3.00 -10.80
C ALA A 319 25.63 3.73 -10.85
N ARG A 320 24.74 3.42 -9.88
CA ARG A 320 23.51 4.17 -9.65
C ARG A 320 23.33 4.47 -8.18
N GLN A 321 22.62 5.58 -7.90
CA GLN A 321 22.18 5.94 -6.56
C GLN A 321 20.70 6.30 -6.58
N LEU A 322 20.00 5.97 -5.50
CA LEU A 322 18.63 6.40 -5.22
C LEU A 322 18.51 6.83 -3.76
N ASP A 323 18.15 8.08 -3.53
CA ASP A 323 17.68 8.57 -2.24
C ASP A 323 16.17 8.77 -2.34
N ALA A 324 15.37 7.86 -1.75
CA ALA A 324 13.92 7.85 -1.83
C ALA A 324 13.28 8.39 -0.54
N TYR A 325 12.47 9.43 -0.67
CA TYR A 325 11.77 10.10 0.44
C TYR A 325 10.27 9.89 0.34
N ALA A 326 9.74 8.94 1.12
CA ALA A 326 8.32 8.57 1.09
C ALA A 326 7.50 9.39 2.09
N ASN A 327 6.53 10.14 1.58
CA ASN A 327 5.52 10.84 2.37
C ASN A 327 4.44 9.84 2.82
N ASN A 328 4.52 9.41 4.09
CA ASN A 328 3.65 8.37 4.63
C ASN A 328 2.31 8.90 5.17
N GLY A 329 2.21 10.18 5.45
CA GLY A 329 1.02 10.75 6.10
C GLY A 329 0.98 10.51 7.61
N GLY A 330 -0.20 10.64 8.20
CA GLY A 330 -0.39 10.75 9.65
C GLY A 330 -0.17 9.46 10.47
N TYR A 331 -0.20 8.29 9.84
CA TYR A 331 -0.05 6.98 10.50
C TYR A 331 0.86 6.05 9.73
N ALA A 332 1.52 5.10 10.42
CA ALA A 332 2.53 4.23 9.82
C ALA A 332 1.98 3.30 8.76
N SER A 333 0.84 2.65 9.00
CA SER A 333 0.31 1.65 8.06
C SER A 333 1.41 0.70 7.55
N HIS A 334 1.56 0.54 6.25
CA HIS A 334 2.62 -0.26 5.59
C HIS A 334 3.92 0.52 5.31
N GLY A 335 4.08 1.73 5.85
CA GLY A 335 5.22 2.60 5.55
C GLY A 335 6.58 2.01 5.91
N HIS A 336 6.63 1.16 6.94
CA HIS A 336 7.84 0.45 7.36
C HIS A 336 8.42 -0.50 6.29
N ALA A 337 7.67 -0.81 5.22
CA ALA A 337 8.07 -1.80 4.22
C ALA A 337 8.10 -1.28 2.77
N ILE A 338 7.16 -0.39 2.40
CA ILE A 338 6.92 -0.05 0.98
C ILE A 338 8.09 0.69 0.34
N CYS A 339 8.68 1.67 1.05
CA CYS A 339 9.81 2.42 0.51
C CYS A 339 11.06 1.53 0.36
N ALA A 340 11.32 0.67 1.34
CA ALA A 340 12.40 -0.32 1.24
C ALA A 340 12.19 -1.29 0.06
N ASN A 341 10.95 -1.70 -0.22
CA ASN A 341 10.64 -2.53 -1.38
C ASN A 341 10.86 -1.78 -2.71
N CYS A 342 10.56 -0.47 -2.75
CA CYS A 342 10.90 0.40 -3.88
C CYS A 342 12.42 0.36 -4.15
N GLY A 343 13.24 0.59 -3.14
CA GLY A 343 14.70 0.54 -3.26
C GLY A 343 15.22 -0.81 -3.73
N ASN A 344 14.70 -1.90 -3.17
CA ASN A 344 15.09 -3.26 -3.59
C ASN A 344 14.84 -3.51 -5.09
N VAL A 345 13.69 -3.06 -5.61
CA VAL A 345 13.35 -3.28 -7.03
C VAL A 345 14.12 -2.33 -7.94
N PHE A 346 14.38 -1.10 -7.52
CA PHE A 346 15.28 -0.20 -8.25
C PHE A 346 16.65 -0.85 -8.45
N LYS A 347 17.20 -1.47 -7.41
CA LYS A 347 18.47 -2.19 -7.43
C LYS A 347 18.47 -3.36 -8.42
N ASP A 348 17.39 -4.17 -8.42
CA ASP A 348 17.35 -5.47 -9.11
C ASP A 348 17.01 -5.40 -10.61
N LEU A 349 16.84 -4.21 -11.21
CA LEU A 349 16.51 -4.06 -12.64
C LEU A 349 17.72 -4.10 -13.58
N TYR A 350 18.83 -3.52 -13.17
CA TYR A 350 20.01 -3.34 -13.99
C TYR A 350 21.27 -3.85 -13.30
N ARG A 351 22.27 -4.21 -14.12
CA ARG A 351 23.60 -4.65 -13.66
C ARG A 351 24.50 -3.43 -13.55
N ASP A 352 24.69 -2.93 -12.37
CA ASP A 352 25.64 -1.86 -12.08
C ASP A 352 27.05 -2.45 -11.98
N ARG A 353 27.98 -2.07 -12.87
CA ARG A 353 29.29 -2.72 -12.97
C ARG A 353 30.18 -2.51 -11.76
N LEU A 354 30.03 -1.39 -11.07
CA LEU A 354 30.75 -1.07 -9.84
C LEU A 354 29.88 -1.26 -8.62
N GLY A 355 28.59 -0.84 -8.70
CA GLY A 355 27.63 -1.02 -7.64
C GLY A 355 26.48 -0.02 -7.69
N ALA A 356 25.55 -0.19 -6.76
CA ALA A 356 24.47 0.77 -6.51
C ALA A 356 24.31 1.03 -5.02
N GLU A 357 23.98 2.29 -4.69
CA GLU A 357 23.70 2.78 -3.35
C GLU A 357 22.25 3.25 -3.27
N ILE A 358 21.50 2.74 -2.31
CA ILE A 358 20.09 3.04 -2.17
C ILE A 358 19.78 3.38 -0.71
N ASP A 359 19.21 4.55 -0.49
CA ASP A 359 18.68 4.99 0.78
C ASP A 359 17.19 5.29 0.69
N CYS A 360 16.40 4.76 1.63
CA CYS A 360 14.96 4.89 1.63
C CYS A 360 14.48 5.39 2.99
N TRP A 361 13.86 6.57 2.99
CA TRP A 361 13.24 7.15 4.19
C TRP A 361 11.73 7.15 4.06
N THR A 362 11.04 6.65 5.08
CA THR A 362 9.59 6.77 5.22
C THR A 362 9.30 7.72 6.37
N VAL A 363 8.48 8.73 6.14
CA VAL A 363 8.35 9.88 7.03
C VAL A 363 6.89 10.22 7.31
N TYR A 364 6.55 10.40 8.60
CA TYR A 364 5.26 10.94 9.02
C TYR A 364 5.08 12.38 8.55
N THR A 365 3.86 12.70 8.12
CA THR A 365 3.43 14.07 7.79
C THR A 365 1.96 14.25 8.14
N SER A 366 1.47 15.50 8.19
CA SER A 366 0.05 15.80 8.41
C SER A 366 -0.80 15.64 7.13
N SER A 367 -0.46 14.65 6.29
CA SER A 367 -1.16 14.33 5.05
C SER A 367 -2.00 13.05 5.21
N PRO A 368 -2.93 12.74 4.29
CA PRO A 368 -3.62 11.44 4.29
C PRO A 368 -2.66 10.27 4.34
N THR A 369 -3.01 9.24 5.10
CA THR A 369 -2.13 8.09 5.33
C THR A 369 -1.88 7.31 4.05
N ALA A 370 -0.63 7.06 3.71
CA ALA A 370 -0.25 6.15 2.66
C ALA A 370 -0.16 4.71 3.19
N GLY A 371 -0.39 3.73 2.33
CA GLY A 371 -0.38 2.31 2.69
C GLY A 371 -0.19 1.41 1.48
N ALA A 372 -0.60 0.15 1.62
CA ALA A 372 -0.51 -0.80 0.53
C ALA A 372 -1.35 -0.35 -0.68
N MET A 373 -0.75 -0.32 -1.84
CA MET A 373 -1.43 -0.16 -3.12
C MET A 373 -0.74 -1.03 -4.18
N ARG A 374 -1.53 -1.59 -5.09
CA ARG A 374 -1.13 -2.49 -6.17
C ARG A 374 0.28 -2.21 -6.70
N GLY A 375 1.18 -3.17 -6.54
CA GLY A 375 2.61 -3.05 -6.83
C GLY A 375 3.50 -2.77 -5.62
N TYR A 376 2.99 -2.26 -4.47
CA TYR A 376 3.67 -2.16 -3.18
C TYR A 376 5.09 -1.57 -3.25
N GLY A 377 5.23 -0.37 -3.89
CA GLY A 377 6.51 0.32 -4.12
C GLY A 377 7.11 0.10 -5.53
N ILE A 378 6.69 -0.95 -6.24
CA ILE A 378 7.23 -1.28 -7.57
C ILE A 378 6.96 -0.19 -8.63
N PRO A 379 5.74 0.42 -8.73
CA PRO A 379 5.51 1.48 -9.70
C PRO A 379 6.44 2.68 -9.53
N GLN A 380 6.74 3.06 -8.28
CA GLN A 380 7.68 4.14 -7.98
C GLN A 380 9.11 3.75 -8.35
N ALA A 381 9.54 2.52 -7.99
CA ALA A 381 10.86 1.99 -8.38
C ALA A 381 11.05 1.97 -9.89
N ALA A 382 10.04 1.48 -10.62
CA ALA A 382 10.07 1.44 -12.08
C ALA A 382 10.15 2.85 -12.67
N TRP A 383 9.39 3.81 -12.13
CA TRP A 383 9.46 5.20 -12.56
C TRP A 383 10.87 5.77 -12.41
N PHE A 384 11.46 5.66 -11.22
CA PHE A 384 12.82 6.19 -10.95
C PHE A 384 13.88 5.51 -11.81
N ALA A 385 13.87 4.18 -11.86
CA ALA A 385 14.86 3.42 -12.62
C ALA A 385 14.78 3.70 -14.12
N GLU A 386 13.57 3.80 -14.66
CA GLU A 386 13.34 3.91 -16.10
C GLU A 386 13.50 5.34 -16.62
N CYS A 387 13.12 6.37 -15.83
CA CYS A 387 13.43 7.75 -16.15
C CYS A 387 14.95 7.99 -16.16
N LEU A 388 15.66 7.56 -15.10
CA LEU A 388 17.11 7.64 -15.04
C LEU A 388 17.78 6.91 -16.20
N THR A 389 17.24 5.74 -16.59
CA THR A 389 17.74 4.95 -17.73
C THR A 389 17.55 5.68 -19.06
N ASP A 390 16.41 6.32 -19.27
CA ASP A 390 16.14 7.10 -20.48
C ASP A 390 17.02 8.35 -20.54
N ASP A 391 17.27 9.01 -19.40
CA ASP A 391 18.14 10.18 -19.34
C ASP A 391 19.61 9.80 -19.62
N MET A 392 20.10 8.68 -19.06
CA MET A 392 21.43 8.15 -19.38
C MET A 392 21.57 7.82 -20.88
N ALA A 393 20.59 7.11 -21.44
CA ALA A 393 20.59 6.75 -22.86
C ALA A 393 20.57 7.99 -23.77
N THR A 394 19.77 8.98 -23.43
CA THR A 394 19.65 10.26 -24.15
C THR A 394 20.94 11.06 -24.10
N ALA A 395 21.57 11.15 -22.95
CA ALA A 395 22.81 11.91 -22.74
C ALA A 395 23.99 11.40 -23.58
N ILE A 396 24.01 10.10 -23.89
CA ILE A 396 25.04 9.47 -24.73
C ILE A 396 24.57 9.24 -26.19
N GLY A 397 23.34 9.63 -26.54
CA GLY A 397 22.77 9.45 -27.88
C GLY A 397 22.48 8.01 -28.27
N MET A 398 22.30 7.08 -27.30
CA MET A 398 22.00 5.68 -27.55
C MET A 398 20.49 5.45 -27.61
N ASP A 399 20.03 4.52 -28.48
CA ASP A 399 18.63 4.11 -28.48
C ASP A 399 18.22 3.48 -27.13
N PRO A 400 17.09 3.87 -26.52
CA PRO A 400 16.67 3.37 -25.21
C PRO A 400 16.46 1.85 -25.15
N TYR A 401 16.09 1.21 -26.25
CA TYR A 401 16.00 -0.26 -26.32
C TYR A 401 17.38 -0.90 -26.25
N GLU A 402 18.34 -0.42 -27.08
CA GLU A 402 19.71 -0.95 -27.11
C GLU A 402 20.40 -0.74 -25.75
N PHE A 403 20.17 0.41 -25.11
CA PHE A 403 20.70 0.70 -23.78
C PHE A 403 20.19 -0.29 -22.72
N ARG A 404 18.88 -0.59 -22.74
CA ARG A 404 18.27 -1.57 -21.83
C ARG A 404 18.78 -2.99 -22.10
N MET A 405 18.85 -3.40 -23.36
CA MET A 405 19.38 -4.72 -23.75
C MET A 405 20.80 -4.96 -23.27
N LYS A 406 21.62 -3.90 -23.27
CA LYS A 406 23.02 -3.96 -22.80
C LYS A 406 23.11 -4.09 -21.28
N ASN A 407 22.26 -3.40 -20.52
CA ASN A 407 22.44 -3.19 -19.08
C ASN A 407 21.44 -3.96 -18.20
N CYS A 408 20.29 -4.42 -18.71
CA CYS A 408 19.30 -5.09 -17.86
C CYS A 408 19.87 -6.37 -17.23
N MET A 409 19.29 -6.74 -16.10
CA MET A 409 19.61 -7.99 -15.40
C MET A 409 19.43 -9.20 -16.33
N GLU A 410 20.20 -10.25 -16.12
CA GLU A 410 20.16 -11.46 -16.95
C GLU A 410 20.27 -12.73 -16.12
N ASP A 411 19.90 -13.85 -16.76
CA ASP A 411 19.98 -15.17 -16.16
C ASP A 411 21.39 -15.49 -15.70
N GLY A 412 21.51 -16.02 -14.48
CA GLY A 412 22.77 -16.45 -13.90
C GLY A 412 23.59 -15.32 -13.25
N PHE A 413 23.12 -14.06 -13.27
CA PHE A 413 23.80 -12.99 -12.54
C PHE A 413 23.77 -13.29 -11.03
N VAL A 414 24.91 -13.14 -10.39
CA VAL A 414 25.06 -13.24 -8.92
C VAL A 414 25.31 -11.85 -8.37
N ASP A 415 24.42 -11.39 -7.48
CA ASP A 415 24.62 -10.13 -6.77
C ASP A 415 25.80 -10.28 -5.80
N PRO A 416 26.92 -9.56 -6.01
CA PRO A 416 28.11 -9.71 -5.18
C PRO A 416 27.93 -9.18 -3.74
N ALA A 417 26.90 -8.36 -3.47
CA ALA A 417 26.63 -7.85 -2.13
C ALA A 417 26.05 -8.91 -1.18
N ASN A 418 25.21 -9.81 -1.72
CA ASN A 418 24.47 -10.78 -0.91
C ASN A 418 24.53 -12.22 -1.41
N GLY A 419 25.16 -12.48 -2.56
CA GLY A 419 25.31 -13.81 -3.17
C GLY A 419 24.01 -14.37 -3.79
N ILE A 420 22.96 -13.56 -3.92
CA ILE A 420 21.70 -13.99 -4.54
C ILE A 420 21.91 -14.19 -6.05
N THR A 421 21.52 -15.34 -6.54
CA THR A 421 21.58 -15.69 -7.97
C THR A 421 20.22 -15.44 -8.63
N PHE A 422 20.21 -14.72 -9.74
CA PHE A 422 19.03 -14.53 -10.58
C PHE A 422 18.94 -15.71 -11.58
N HIS A 423 18.21 -16.75 -11.21
CA HIS A 423 18.16 -18.00 -11.99
C HIS A 423 17.37 -17.88 -13.29
N THR A 424 16.38 -16.99 -13.34
CA THR A 424 15.54 -16.77 -14.53
C THR A 424 15.11 -15.32 -14.60
N TYR A 425 15.48 -14.66 -15.70
CA TYR A 425 15.20 -13.24 -15.90
C TYR A 425 14.77 -12.98 -17.35
N GLY A 426 13.47 -13.09 -17.62
CA GLY A 426 12.92 -13.05 -18.98
C GLY A 426 12.87 -11.68 -19.65
N LEU A 427 13.43 -10.62 -19.08
CA LEU A 427 13.28 -9.24 -19.56
C LEU A 427 13.77 -9.04 -21.00
N LYS A 428 14.91 -9.60 -21.38
CA LYS A 428 15.44 -9.47 -22.76
C LYS A 428 14.46 -10.03 -23.79
N LYS A 429 13.89 -11.22 -23.54
CA LYS A 429 12.86 -11.83 -24.41
C LYS A 429 11.59 -10.98 -24.49
N CYS A 430 11.17 -10.37 -23.35
CA CYS A 430 10.02 -9.47 -23.33
C CYS A 430 10.29 -8.21 -24.17
N MET A 431 11.49 -7.61 -24.03
CA MET A 431 11.86 -6.44 -24.83
C MET A 431 11.95 -6.73 -26.32
N GLU A 432 12.54 -7.86 -26.72
CA GLU A 432 12.59 -8.30 -28.14
C GLU A 432 11.19 -8.49 -28.71
N ALA A 433 10.30 -9.17 -27.97
CA ALA A 433 8.92 -9.34 -28.39
C ALA A 433 8.17 -8.01 -28.46
N GLY A 434 8.33 -7.15 -27.47
CA GLY A 434 7.73 -5.81 -27.40
C GLY A 434 8.22 -4.90 -28.53
N LYS A 435 9.52 -4.88 -28.82
CA LYS A 435 10.14 -4.14 -29.92
C LYS A 435 9.48 -4.51 -31.26
N LYS A 436 9.38 -5.81 -31.54
CA LYS A 436 8.75 -6.34 -32.74
C LYS A 436 7.26 -6.00 -32.81
N TYR A 437 6.54 -6.20 -31.71
CA TYR A 437 5.08 -5.98 -31.64
C TYR A 437 4.70 -4.52 -31.89
N ILE A 438 5.44 -3.55 -31.34
CA ILE A 438 5.13 -2.13 -31.50
C ILE A 438 5.71 -1.51 -32.77
N HIS A 439 6.50 -2.24 -33.57
CA HIS A 439 7.26 -1.70 -34.71
C HIS A 439 8.20 -0.57 -34.30
N TRP A 440 9.06 -0.84 -33.33
CA TRP A 440 9.91 0.16 -32.68
C TRP A 440 10.77 0.96 -33.68
N ASP A 441 11.55 0.26 -34.52
CA ASP A 441 12.52 0.90 -35.41
C ASP A 441 11.86 1.80 -36.46
N GLU A 442 10.71 1.36 -37.00
CA GLU A 442 9.93 2.13 -37.96
C GLU A 442 9.33 3.39 -37.31
N LYS A 443 8.71 3.23 -36.14
CA LYS A 443 8.10 4.36 -35.42
C LYS A 443 9.12 5.36 -34.88
N ARG A 444 10.28 4.90 -34.44
CA ARG A 444 11.39 5.80 -34.03
C ARG A 444 11.84 6.67 -35.19
N LYS A 445 11.95 6.13 -36.40
CA LYS A 445 12.28 6.91 -37.61
C LYS A 445 11.15 7.85 -38.02
N GLU A 446 9.90 7.36 -38.03
CA GLU A 446 8.71 8.15 -38.40
C GLU A 446 8.54 9.37 -37.49
N TYR A 447 8.78 9.19 -36.19
CA TYR A 447 8.51 10.21 -35.17
C TYR A 447 9.72 11.13 -34.86
N ALA A 448 10.88 10.89 -35.45
CA ALA A 448 12.11 11.64 -35.13
C ALA A 448 12.02 13.14 -35.47
N ASN A 449 11.42 13.51 -36.59
CA ASN A 449 11.46 14.87 -37.15
C ASN A 449 10.05 15.45 -37.36
N GLN A 450 9.19 15.35 -36.37
CA GLN A 450 7.82 15.84 -36.47
C GLN A 450 7.75 17.36 -36.31
N THR A 451 6.87 17.99 -37.10
CA THR A 451 6.52 19.41 -36.99
C THR A 451 5.02 19.57 -36.73
N GLY A 452 4.59 20.72 -36.20
CA GLY A 452 3.17 21.00 -35.91
C GLY A 452 2.79 20.78 -34.44
N PRO A 453 1.52 21.01 -34.06
CA PRO A 453 1.06 20.97 -32.66
C PRO A 453 0.89 19.56 -32.09
N VAL A 454 0.68 18.55 -32.94
CA VAL A 454 0.53 17.15 -32.53
C VAL A 454 1.88 16.44 -32.64
N ARG A 455 2.30 15.78 -31.59
CA ARG A 455 3.50 14.97 -31.53
C ARG A 455 3.13 13.52 -31.18
N ARG A 456 3.81 12.57 -31.79
CA ARG A 456 3.71 11.16 -31.50
C ARG A 456 5.05 10.64 -31.00
N GLY A 457 5.04 9.69 -30.09
CA GLY A 457 6.24 9.05 -29.56
C GLY A 457 6.04 7.56 -29.38
N VAL A 458 7.13 6.85 -29.28
CA VAL A 458 7.18 5.45 -28.83
C VAL A 458 8.19 5.35 -27.72
N GLY A 459 7.79 4.73 -26.61
CA GLY A 459 8.62 4.53 -25.43
C GLY A 459 8.57 3.09 -24.96
N MET A 460 9.54 2.72 -24.14
CA MET A 460 9.64 1.40 -23.52
C MET A 460 10.05 1.59 -22.05
N SER A 461 9.46 0.80 -21.19
CA SER A 461 9.92 0.63 -19.82
C SER A 461 9.91 -0.84 -19.44
N ILE A 462 10.77 -1.22 -18.51
CA ILE A 462 10.84 -2.57 -17.95
C ILE A 462 10.63 -2.51 -16.44
N PHE A 463 10.16 -3.59 -15.87
CA PHE A 463 10.03 -3.71 -14.42
C PHE A 463 10.17 -5.17 -13.98
N CYS A 464 10.51 -5.36 -12.72
CA CYS A 464 10.44 -6.66 -12.07
C CYS A 464 9.52 -6.60 -10.85
N TYR A 465 9.03 -7.75 -10.41
CA TYR A 465 8.21 -7.89 -9.23
C TYR A 465 8.66 -9.10 -8.41
N LYS A 466 8.92 -8.89 -7.14
CA LYS A 466 9.21 -10.00 -6.21
C LYS A 466 7.95 -10.76 -5.86
N THR A 467 8.05 -12.07 -5.75
CA THR A 467 7.07 -12.89 -5.05
C THR A 467 7.48 -12.98 -3.58
N GLY A 468 6.58 -12.51 -2.68
CA GLY A 468 6.89 -12.39 -1.25
C GLY A 468 7.64 -11.12 -0.87
N VAL A 469 7.70 -10.83 0.42
CA VAL A 469 8.33 -9.61 0.99
C VAL A 469 9.42 -9.95 2.04
N HIS A 470 9.88 -11.19 2.07
CA HIS A 470 11.01 -11.57 2.92
C HIS A 470 12.28 -10.76 2.52
N PRO A 471 13.11 -10.28 3.47
CA PRO A 471 13.06 -10.50 4.92
C PRO A 471 12.19 -9.49 5.69
N ILE A 472 11.51 -8.57 5.02
CA ILE A 472 10.68 -7.53 5.64
C ILE A 472 9.54 -8.16 6.45
N SER A 473 8.94 -9.25 5.93
CA SER A 473 7.92 -10.04 6.62
C SER A 473 8.23 -11.53 6.55
N LEU A 474 7.72 -12.29 7.52
CA LEU A 474 7.74 -13.75 7.46
C LEU A 474 6.66 -14.23 6.48
N GLU A 475 7.11 -14.92 5.45
CA GLU A 475 6.24 -15.48 4.40
C GLU A 475 5.96 -16.95 4.73
N THR A 476 4.80 -17.22 5.29
CA THR A 476 4.33 -18.58 5.58
C THR A 476 2.98 -18.83 4.95
N SER A 477 2.76 -20.04 4.50
CA SER A 477 1.47 -20.45 3.98
C SER A 477 1.15 -21.87 4.45
N SER A 478 -0.15 -22.15 4.60
CA SER A 478 -0.63 -23.48 4.95
C SER A 478 -1.94 -23.79 4.25
N VAL A 479 -2.19 -25.06 4.03
CA VAL A 479 -3.44 -25.55 3.46
C VAL A 479 -3.93 -26.75 4.28
N ARG A 480 -5.25 -26.81 4.50
CA ARG A 480 -5.93 -27.98 5.02
C ARG A 480 -6.89 -28.50 3.97
N MET A 481 -6.78 -29.77 3.61
CA MET A 481 -7.63 -30.44 2.65
C MET A 481 -8.37 -31.57 3.35
N VAL A 482 -9.67 -31.70 3.09
CA VAL A 482 -10.54 -32.77 3.60
C VAL A 482 -11.26 -33.37 2.41
N LEU A 483 -10.98 -34.66 2.16
CA LEU A 483 -11.70 -35.45 1.17
C LEU A 483 -12.97 -36.04 1.83
N ASN A 484 -14.13 -35.74 1.29
CA ASN A 484 -15.41 -36.25 1.76
C ASN A 484 -15.74 -37.62 1.12
N GLN A 485 -16.69 -38.34 1.71
CA GLN A 485 -17.09 -39.67 1.21
C GLN A 485 -17.71 -39.67 -0.18
N ASP A 486 -18.28 -38.54 -0.60
CA ASP A 486 -18.87 -38.35 -1.93
C ASP A 486 -17.80 -37.98 -3.01
N GLY A 487 -16.52 -37.95 -2.63
CA GLY A 487 -15.42 -37.57 -3.51
C GLY A 487 -15.23 -36.05 -3.64
N SER A 488 -16.04 -35.23 -3.00
CA SER A 488 -15.78 -33.78 -2.94
C SER A 488 -14.63 -33.45 -2.00
N MET A 489 -13.93 -32.35 -2.26
CA MET A 489 -12.82 -31.90 -1.43
C MET A 489 -13.07 -30.49 -0.88
N GLN A 490 -12.93 -30.35 0.43
CA GLN A 490 -12.87 -29.05 1.08
C GLN A 490 -11.41 -28.59 1.20
N VAL A 491 -11.08 -27.43 0.63
CA VAL A 491 -9.78 -26.81 0.71
C VAL A 491 -9.87 -25.53 1.54
N SER A 492 -9.12 -25.48 2.64
CA SER A 492 -9.02 -24.29 3.50
C SER A 492 -7.59 -23.75 3.43
N MET A 493 -7.44 -22.47 3.03
CA MET A 493 -6.15 -21.82 2.83
C MET A 493 -6.17 -20.34 3.21
N GLY A 494 -4.97 -19.75 3.37
CA GLY A 494 -4.82 -18.35 3.75
C GLY A 494 -4.94 -17.35 2.60
N ALA A 495 -4.89 -17.79 1.35
CA ALA A 495 -5.00 -16.89 0.18
C ALA A 495 -6.43 -16.36 0.04
N THR A 496 -6.58 -15.04 0.08
CA THR A 496 -7.88 -14.37 0.01
C THR A 496 -8.26 -14.06 -1.43
N GLU A 497 -9.44 -14.53 -1.89
CA GLU A 497 -10.03 -14.12 -3.17
C GLU A 497 -10.52 -12.66 -3.06
N ILE A 498 -10.00 -11.79 -3.92
CA ILE A 498 -10.31 -10.36 -3.99
C ILE A 498 -10.63 -9.88 -5.42
N GLY A 499 -10.86 -10.84 -6.32
CA GLY A 499 -11.11 -10.63 -7.75
C GLY A 499 -10.02 -11.18 -8.68
N GLN A 500 -8.86 -11.58 -8.14
CA GLN A 500 -7.73 -12.06 -8.93
C GLN A 500 -7.85 -13.51 -9.42
N GLY A 501 -8.82 -14.29 -8.94
CA GLY A 501 -9.04 -15.67 -9.36
C GLY A 501 -8.37 -16.73 -8.51
N ALA A 502 -8.02 -16.42 -7.26
CA ALA A 502 -7.37 -17.35 -6.33
C ALA A 502 -8.18 -18.64 -6.15
N ASP A 503 -9.49 -18.54 -5.93
CA ASP A 503 -10.36 -19.70 -5.72
C ASP A 503 -10.32 -20.68 -6.92
N THR A 504 -10.25 -20.17 -8.14
CA THR A 504 -10.14 -20.98 -9.36
C THR A 504 -8.77 -21.65 -9.46
N VAL A 505 -7.70 -20.87 -9.32
CA VAL A 505 -6.32 -21.35 -9.48
C VAL A 505 -5.98 -22.40 -8.42
N PHE A 506 -6.35 -22.16 -7.17
CA PHE A 506 -6.08 -23.12 -6.08
C PHE A 506 -6.98 -24.36 -6.16
N SER A 507 -8.21 -24.25 -6.69
CA SER A 507 -9.03 -25.41 -7.00
C SER A 507 -8.39 -26.27 -8.08
N GLN A 508 -7.82 -25.66 -9.15
CA GLN A 508 -7.05 -26.38 -10.17
C GLN A 508 -5.85 -27.12 -9.57
N MET A 509 -5.06 -26.45 -8.71
CA MET A 509 -3.89 -27.05 -8.07
C MET A 509 -4.29 -28.21 -7.13
N ALA A 510 -5.39 -28.07 -6.40
CA ALA A 510 -5.86 -29.11 -5.49
C ALA A 510 -6.45 -30.33 -6.22
N SER A 511 -6.91 -30.15 -7.45
CA SER A 511 -7.50 -31.21 -8.30
C SER A 511 -6.45 -31.98 -9.10
N GLU A 512 -5.23 -31.47 -9.25
CA GLU A 512 -4.12 -32.13 -9.97
C GLU A 512 -3.53 -33.26 -9.15
#